data_a11d36fda19422c9f822a746669cf3e9
#
_entry.id   a11d36fda19422c9f822a746669cf3e9
#
_cell.length_a   1.000
_cell.length_b   1.000
_cell.length_c   1.000
_cell.angle_alpha   90.00
_cell.angle_beta   90.00
_cell.angle_gamma   90.00
#
_symmetry.space_group_name_H-M   'P 1'
#
loop_
_entity.id
_entity.type
_entity.pdbx_description
1 polymer ?
#
loop_
_entity_poly.entity_id
_entity_poly.type
_entity_poly.pdbx_seq_one_letter_code
_entity_poly.pdbx_strand_id
1 'polypeptide(L)'
;MTDRLGELTAAGVAVWLDDLSRVRLSSGGLDQLRREKHVVGVTTNPTIFAKALSDAEEYDWQLRDLALRGVDVEEAVRALTTYDVRWACDVMRPVYDATNGVDGRVSIEVDPRLAHDTDRTLAEAKALWWLVDRPNLFIKIPATEAGLPA
;
A
#
# COMPACT_ATOMS: atom_id res chain seq x y z
N MET A 1 9.30 -26.61 14.26
CA MET A 1 9.86 -25.23 14.19
C MET A 1 8.91 -24.32 14.96
N THR A 2 9.39 -23.53 15.90
CA THR A 2 8.52 -22.66 16.73
C THR A 2 7.96 -21.53 15.85
N ASP A 3 6.64 -21.37 15.82
CA ASP A 3 5.97 -20.31 15.06
C ASP A 3 5.94 -19.02 15.89
N ARG A 4 7.01 -18.26 15.83
CA ARG A 4 7.18 -17.02 16.61
C ARG A 4 6.21 -15.92 16.20
N LEU A 5 5.78 -15.85 14.93
CA LEU A 5 4.78 -14.88 14.50
C LEU A 5 3.39 -15.26 15.02
N GLY A 6 3.09 -16.57 15.07
CA GLY A 6 1.87 -17.05 15.72
C GLY A 6 1.85 -16.76 17.23
N GLU A 7 2.99 -16.85 17.92
CA GLU A 7 3.11 -16.45 19.33
C GLU A 7 2.83 -14.93 19.53
N LEU A 8 3.35 -14.06 18.63
CA LEU A 8 3.05 -12.63 18.65
C LEU A 8 1.55 -12.35 18.43
N THR A 9 0.95 -13.02 17.45
CA THR A 9 -0.49 -12.89 17.18
C THR A 9 -1.33 -13.35 18.38
N ALA A 10 -0.94 -14.46 19.01
CA ALA A 10 -1.62 -14.94 20.22
C ALA A 10 -1.48 -13.97 21.41
N ALA A 11 -0.42 -13.19 21.45
CA ALA A 11 -0.21 -12.10 22.42
C ALA A 11 -0.96 -10.80 22.07
N GLY A 12 -1.75 -10.79 20.98
CA GLY A 12 -2.53 -9.63 20.55
C GLY A 12 -1.77 -8.64 19.66
N VAL A 13 -0.61 -9.04 19.10
CA VAL A 13 0.17 -8.19 18.19
C VAL A 13 -0.28 -8.42 16.75
N ALA A 14 -0.69 -7.36 16.07
CA ALA A 14 -0.95 -7.39 14.63
C ALA A 14 0.36 -7.35 13.85
N VAL A 15 0.65 -8.40 13.09
CA VAL A 15 1.87 -8.50 12.28
C VAL A 15 1.64 -7.85 10.93
N TRP A 16 2.39 -6.77 10.63
CA TRP A 16 2.30 -6.05 9.38
C TRP A 16 3.56 -6.26 8.53
N LEU A 17 3.36 -6.40 7.22
CA LEU A 17 4.44 -6.44 6.23
C LEU A 17 4.80 -5.01 5.80
N ASP A 18 6.07 -4.63 5.95
CA ASP A 18 6.62 -3.35 5.45
C ASP A 18 7.31 -3.57 4.11
N ASP A 19 6.56 -4.01 3.11
CA ASP A 19 7.03 -4.28 1.75
C ASP A 19 5.84 -4.48 0.80
N LEU A 20 5.94 -3.99 -0.43
CA LEU A 20 5.00 -4.27 -1.51
C LEU A 20 5.69 -4.14 -2.87
N SER A 21 5.43 -5.09 -3.76
CA SER A 21 5.86 -5.04 -5.16
C SER A 21 4.89 -5.81 -6.04
N ARG A 22 4.86 -5.50 -7.33
CA ARG A 22 4.07 -6.24 -8.30
C ARG A 22 4.45 -7.71 -8.38
N VAL A 23 5.74 -8.01 -8.29
CA VAL A 23 6.26 -9.39 -8.23
C VAL A 23 5.66 -10.16 -7.05
N ARG A 24 5.62 -9.53 -5.87
CA ARG A 24 5.02 -10.16 -4.68
C ARG A 24 3.52 -10.43 -4.85
N LEU A 25 2.82 -9.56 -5.54
CA LEU A 25 1.40 -9.70 -5.82
C LEU A 25 1.16 -10.78 -6.88
N SER A 26 1.83 -10.71 -8.03
CA SER A 26 1.64 -11.60 -9.17
C SER A 26 2.07 -13.05 -8.88
N SER A 27 3.11 -13.25 -8.06
CA SER A 27 3.54 -14.58 -7.62
C SER A 27 2.64 -15.21 -6.55
N GLY A 28 1.69 -14.47 -5.99
CA GLY A 28 0.89 -14.92 -4.84
C GLY A 28 1.63 -14.85 -3.51
N GLY A 29 2.83 -14.24 -3.47
CA GLY A 29 3.67 -14.17 -2.26
C GLY A 29 3.01 -13.42 -1.10
N LEU A 30 2.21 -12.38 -1.37
CA LEU A 30 1.46 -11.69 -0.31
C LEU A 30 0.37 -12.60 0.28
N ASP A 31 -0.37 -13.32 -0.55
CA ASP A 31 -1.40 -14.26 -0.08
C ASP A 31 -0.80 -15.42 0.72
N GLN A 32 0.39 -15.90 0.33
CA GLN A 32 1.13 -16.90 1.10
C GLN A 32 1.53 -16.37 2.49
N LEU A 33 2.08 -15.17 2.58
CA LEU A 33 2.44 -14.54 3.87
C LEU A 33 1.21 -14.36 4.77
N ARG A 34 0.09 -13.93 4.21
CA ARG A 34 -1.19 -13.81 4.92
C ARG A 34 -1.63 -15.16 5.52
N ARG A 35 -1.56 -16.24 4.74
CA ARG A 35 -2.04 -17.56 5.17
C ARG A 35 -1.06 -18.30 6.10
N GLU A 36 0.25 -18.13 5.90
CA GLU A 36 1.27 -18.98 6.54
C GLU A 36 2.10 -18.23 7.59
N LYS A 37 2.08 -16.89 7.59
CA LYS A 37 2.95 -16.06 8.44
C LYS A 37 2.20 -15.05 9.30
N HIS A 38 0.90 -15.21 9.42
CA HIS A 38 0.05 -14.33 10.25
C HIS A 38 0.11 -12.85 9.89
N VAL A 39 0.44 -12.52 8.64
CA VAL A 39 0.43 -11.14 8.16
C VAL A 39 -1.01 -10.66 8.04
N VAL A 40 -1.36 -9.62 8.79
CA VAL A 40 -2.72 -9.06 8.86
C VAL A 40 -2.81 -7.64 8.34
N GLY A 41 -1.72 -7.04 7.89
CA GLY A 41 -1.71 -5.72 7.28
C GLY A 41 -0.45 -5.50 6.44
N VAL A 42 -0.49 -4.48 5.58
CA VAL A 42 0.64 -4.09 4.72
C VAL A 42 0.86 -2.59 4.84
N THR A 43 2.10 -2.19 5.06
CA THR A 43 2.49 -0.78 4.97
C THR A 43 3.42 -0.55 3.79
N THR A 44 3.29 0.60 3.16
CA THR A 44 4.12 1.06 2.06
C THR A 44 4.69 2.44 2.34
N ASN A 45 5.70 2.82 1.61
CA ASN A 45 6.27 4.16 1.60
C ASN A 45 6.95 4.43 0.25
N PRO A 46 7.35 5.67 -0.06
CA PRO A 46 7.99 6.01 -1.32
C PRO A 46 9.26 5.21 -1.63
N THR A 47 10.05 4.86 -0.61
CA THR A 47 11.29 4.08 -0.78
C THR A 47 11.00 2.64 -1.20
N ILE A 48 9.96 2.01 -0.63
CA ILE A 48 9.50 0.68 -1.03
C ILE A 48 9.11 0.68 -2.51
N PHE A 49 8.30 1.65 -2.93
CA PHE A 49 7.89 1.75 -4.33
C PHE A 49 9.05 2.09 -5.27
N ALA A 50 9.95 3.00 -4.89
CA ALA A 50 11.13 3.29 -5.69
C ALA A 50 11.96 2.03 -5.97
N LYS A 51 12.18 1.20 -4.96
CA LYS A 51 12.86 -0.08 -5.09
C LYS A 51 12.07 -1.06 -5.98
N ALA A 52 10.76 -1.19 -5.75
CA ALA A 52 9.90 -2.10 -6.51
C ALA A 52 9.87 -1.76 -8.01
N LEU A 53 9.81 -0.46 -8.34
CA LEU A 53 9.78 0.03 -9.72
C LEU A 53 11.13 -0.08 -10.45
N SER A 54 12.25 -0.11 -9.69
CA SER A 54 13.60 -0.15 -10.29
C SER A 54 13.97 -1.51 -10.91
N ASP A 55 13.38 -2.59 -10.42
CA ASP A 55 13.90 -3.95 -10.67
C ASP A 55 12.87 -4.88 -11.35
N ALA A 56 11.74 -4.37 -11.84
CA ALA A 56 10.65 -5.26 -12.20
C ALA A 56 10.10 -5.03 -13.61
N GLU A 57 10.34 -6.00 -14.48
CA GLU A 57 9.75 -6.10 -15.83
C GLU A 57 8.20 -6.13 -15.77
N GLU A 58 7.61 -6.51 -14.64
CA GLU A 58 6.15 -6.55 -14.43
C GLU A 58 5.47 -5.19 -14.52
N TYR A 59 6.23 -4.09 -14.43
CA TYR A 59 5.70 -2.74 -14.65
C TYR A 59 5.76 -2.27 -16.11
N ASP A 60 6.54 -2.92 -16.97
CA ASP A 60 6.85 -2.46 -18.33
C ASP A 60 5.60 -2.25 -19.19
N TRP A 61 4.64 -3.17 -19.14
CA TRP A 61 3.44 -3.07 -19.96
C TRP A 61 2.60 -1.85 -19.59
N GLN A 62 2.44 -1.57 -18.29
CA GLN A 62 1.68 -0.42 -17.81
C GLN A 62 2.45 0.89 -18.03
N LEU A 63 3.78 0.88 -17.87
CA LEU A 63 4.63 2.03 -18.19
C LEU A 63 4.55 2.40 -19.67
N ARG A 64 4.58 1.42 -20.56
CA ARG A 64 4.42 1.67 -22.00
C ARG A 64 3.05 2.25 -22.34
N ASP A 65 1.98 1.73 -21.75
CA ASP A 65 0.63 2.27 -21.93
C ASP A 65 0.53 3.73 -21.45
N LEU A 66 1.05 4.03 -20.25
CA LEU A 66 1.08 5.38 -19.70
C LEU A 66 1.90 6.34 -20.56
N ALA A 67 3.08 5.90 -21.05
CA ALA A 67 3.93 6.69 -21.94
C ALA A 67 3.24 7.00 -23.28
N LEU A 68 2.55 6.04 -23.88
CA LEU A 68 1.77 6.24 -25.13
C LEU A 68 0.65 7.26 -24.95
N ARG A 69 0.07 7.35 -23.77
CA ARG A 69 -0.94 8.36 -23.42
C ARG A 69 -0.36 9.74 -23.09
N GLY A 70 0.96 9.88 -23.05
CA GLY A 70 1.64 11.13 -22.73
C GLY A 70 1.53 11.53 -21.25
N VAL A 71 1.33 10.56 -20.36
CA VAL A 71 1.23 10.79 -18.91
C VAL A 71 2.59 11.18 -18.38
N ASP A 72 2.65 12.20 -17.51
CA ASP A 72 3.90 12.60 -16.87
C ASP A 72 4.38 11.59 -15.82
N VAL A 73 5.61 11.76 -15.33
CA VAL A 73 6.25 10.81 -14.42
C VAL A 73 5.52 10.72 -13.07
N GLU A 74 5.04 11.84 -12.54
CA GLU A 74 4.35 11.86 -11.24
C GLU A 74 3.02 11.10 -11.32
N GLU A 75 2.25 11.36 -12.38
CA GLU A 75 1.00 10.65 -12.61
C GLU A 75 1.23 9.17 -12.96
N ALA A 76 2.32 8.84 -13.68
CA ALA A 76 2.69 7.45 -13.94
C ALA A 76 3.00 6.70 -12.63
N VAL A 77 3.83 7.27 -11.75
CA VAL A 77 4.12 6.69 -10.43
C VAL A 77 2.84 6.50 -9.63
N ARG A 78 1.97 7.51 -9.60
CA ARG A 78 0.67 7.44 -8.93
C ARG A 78 -0.19 6.30 -9.46
N ALA A 79 -0.28 6.14 -10.77
CA ALA A 79 -1.07 5.09 -11.41
C ALA A 79 -0.53 3.68 -11.09
N LEU A 80 0.80 3.51 -11.07
CA LEU A 80 1.45 2.25 -10.74
C LEU A 80 1.26 1.87 -9.27
N THR A 81 1.51 2.80 -8.36
CA THR A 81 1.44 2.54 -6.92
C THR A 81 0.01 2.31 -6.45
N THR A 82 -0.95 3.10 -6.93
CA THR A 82 -2.37 2.91 -6.58
C THR A 82 -2.94 1.60 -7.13
N TYR A 83 -2.48 1.15 -8.30
CA TYR A 83 -2.83 -0.16 -8.84
C TYR A 83 -2.36 -1.28 -7.92
N ASP A 84 -1.10 -1.26 -7.49
CA ASP A 84 -0.52 -2.29 -6.60
C ASP A 84 -1.19 -2.28 -5.22
N VAL A 85 -1.44 -1.09 -4.66
CA VAL A 85 -2.14 -0.97 -3.38
C VAL A 85 -3.58 -1.48 -3.47
N ARG A 86 -4.29 -1.21 -4.55
CA ARG A 86 -5.62 -1.76 -4.79
C ARG A 86 -5.58 -3.29 -4.82
N TRP A 87 -4.64 -3.87 -5.54
CA TRP A 87 -4.47 -5.33 -5.60
C TRP A 87 -4.13 -5.91 -4.23
N ALA A 88 -3.22 -5.28 -3.47
CA ALA A 88 -2.91 -5.68 -2.11
C ALA A 88 -4.15 -5.61 -1.18
N CYS A 89 -4.97 -4.57 -1.30
CA CYS A 89 -6.25 -4.47 -0.59
C CYS A 89 -7.17 -5.66 -0.91
N ASP A 90 -7.25 -6.07 -2.18
CA ASP A 90 -8.07 -7.22 -2.60
C ASP A 90 -7.53 -8.53 -1.99
N VAL A 91 -6.20 -8.74 -1.96
CA VAL A 91 -5.57 -9.91 -1.32
C VAL A 91 -5.83 -9.92 0.20
N MET A 92 -5.81 -8.76 0.85
CA MET A 92 -6.01 -8.62 2.30
C MET A 92 -7.50 -8.57 2.70
N ARG A 93 -8.41 -8.44 1.75
CA ARG A 93 -9.86 -8.32 1.97
C ARG A 93 -10.45 -9.43 2.85
N PRO A 94 -10.08 -10.71 2.72
CA PRO A 94 -10.61 -11.76 3.61
C PRO A 94 -10.29 -11.55 5.09
N VAL A 95 -9.12 -10.98 5.41
CA VAL A 95 -8.75 -10.64 6.79
C VAL A 95 -9.59 -9.47 7.30
N TYR A 96 -9.78 -8.45 6.47
CA TYR A 96 -10.60 -7.29 6.78
C TYR A 96 -12.05 -7.68 7.12
N ASP A 97 -12.65 -8.50 6.29
CA ASP A 97 -14.02 -8.95 6.48
C ASP A 97 -14.15 -9.86 7.73
N ALA A 98 -13.18 -10.77 7.97
CA ALA A 98 -13.19 -11.68 9.11
C ALA A 98 -12.98 -10.95 10.46
N THR A 99 -12.31 -9.81 10.46
CA THR A 99 -12.04 -9.01 11.67
C THR A 99 -12.96 -7.81 11.83
N ASN A 100 -14.03 -7.71 11.05
CA ASN A 100 -14.94 -6.57 11.02
C ASN A 100 -14.21 -5.23 10.83
N GLY A 101 -13.21 -5.21 9.96
CA GLY A 101 -12.48 -4.01 9.58
C GLY A 101 -11.35 -3.59 10.53
N VAL A 102 -11.02 -4.40 11.52
CA VAL A 102 -9.88 -4.12 12.43
C VAL A 102 -8.57 -4.35 11.69
N ASP A 103 -8.36 -5.55 11.15
CA ASP A 103 -7.17 -5.93 10.39
C ASP A 103 -7.42 -5.96 8.87
N GLY A 104 -6.50 -6.50 8.11
CA GLY A 104 -6.59 -6.60 6.64
C GLY A 104 -6.39 -5.27 5.92
N ARG A 105 -5.74 -4.32 6.58
CA ARG A 105 -5.50 -2.97 6.08
C ARG A 105 -4.24 -2.90 5.23
N VAL A 106 -4.27 -2.02 4.23
CA VAL A 106 -3.10 -1.66 3.40
C VAL A 106 -2.96 -0.16 3.41
N SER A 107 -1.75 0.36 3.65
CA SER A 107 -1.51 1.80 3.65
C SER A 107 -0.78 2.29 2.40
N ILE A 108 -1.11 3.51 1.98
CA ILE A 108 -0.37 4.31 1.00
C ILE A 108 -0.07 5.68 1.61
N GLU A 109 1.07 6.28 1.27
CA GLU A 109 1.45 7.61 1.75
C GLU A 109 1.11 8.70 0.72
N VAL A 110 0.72 9.88 1.21
CA VAL A 110 0.73 11.11 0.42
C VAL A 110 2.17 11.49 0.08
N ASP A 111 2.36 12.34 -0.94
CA ASP A 111 3.67 12.85 -1.29
C ASP A 111 4.32 13.58 -0.10
N PRO A 112 5.50 13.15 0.38
CA PRO A 112 6.17 13.76 1.53
C PRO A 112 6.54 15.22 1.32
N ARG A 113 6.63 15.69 0.07
CA ARG A 113 6.85 17.10 -0.26
C ARG A 113 5.70 18.01 0.19
N LEU A 114 4.52 17.44 0.45
CA LEU A 114 3.34 18.13 0.94
C LEU A 114 3.28 18.24 2.48
N ALA A 115 4.26 17.74 3.20
CA ALA A 115 4.28 17.61 4.66
C ALA A 115 3.99 18.93 5.44
N HIS A 116 4.17 20.09 4.81
CA HIS A 116 3.94 21.40 5.40
C HIS A 116 2.81 22.19 4.73
N ASP A 117 1.96 21.52 3.96
CA ASP A 117 0.81 22.10 3.24
C ASP A 117 -0.44 21.27 3.51
N THR A 118 -1.26 21.70 4.45
CA THR A 118 -2.48 21.00 4.90
C THR A 118 -3.46 20.78 3.75
N ASP A 119 -3.75 21.83 2.98
CA ASP A 119 -4.78 21.75 1.94
C ASP A 119 -4.39 20.81 0.80
N ARG A 120 -3.13 20.87 0.37
CA ARG A 120 -2.61 19.96 -0.66
C ARG A 120 -2.48 18.53 -0.14
N THR A 121 -2.07 18.33 1.11
CA THR A 121 -2.04 17.02 1.77
C THR A 121 -3.42 16.40 1.79
N LEU A 122 -4.44 17.15 2.20
CA LEU A 122 -5.84 16.69 2.23
C LEU A 122 -6.37 16.36 0.83
N ALA A 123 -6.06 17.21 -0.17
CA ALA A 123 -6.47 16.96 -1.55
C ALA A 123 -5.83 15.68 -2.12
N GLU A 124 -4.53 15.48 -1.87
CA GLU A 124 -3.82 14.27 -2.29
C GLU A 124 -4.37 13.01 -1.58
N ALA A 125 -4.59 13.09 -0.28
CA ALA A 125 -5.18 11.97 0.48
C ALA A 125 -6.54 11.54 -0.09
N LYS A 126 -7.41 12.50 -0.43
CA LYS A 126 -8.70 12.22 -1.07
C LYS A 126 -8.53 11.62 -2.47
N ALA A 127 -7.58 12.12 -3.26
CA ALA A 127 -7.30 11.57 -4.59
C ALA A 127 -6.84 10.10 -4.51
N LEU A 128 -5.91 9.79 -3.59
CA LEU A 128 -5.45 8.42 -3.36
C LEU A 128 -6.59 7.50 -2.88
N TRP A 129 -7.46 8.00 -2.00
CA TRP A 129 -8.63 7.26 -1.55
C TRP A 129 -9.54 6.86 -2.72
N TRP A 130 -9.88 7.79 -3.60
CA TRP A 130 -10.71 7.53 -4.76
C TRP A 130 -10.03 6.65 -5.81
N LEU A 131 -8.72 6.83 -6.02
CA LEU A 131 -7.97 6.02 -6.98
C LEU A 131 -7.86 4.56 -6.56
N VAL A 132 -7.63 4.30 -5.28
CA VAL A 132 -7.56 2.92 -4.76
C VAL A 132 -8.95 2.31 -4.61
N ASP A 133 -9.93 3.07 -4.14
CA ASP A 133 -11.34 2.67 -4.05
C ASP A 133 -11.53 1.32 -3.35
N ARG A 134 -10.95 1.17 -2.15
CA ARG A 134 -11.08 -0.03 -1.31
C ARG A 134 -11.31 0.32 0.15
N PRO A 135 -12.26 -0.36 0.84
CA PRO A 135 -12.65 -0.01 2.22
C PRO A 135 -11.55 -0.29 3.25
N ASN A 136 -10.60 -1.14 2.91
CA ASN A 136 -9.48 -1.52 3.77
C ASN A 136 -8.19 -0.72 3.49
N LEU A 137 -8.30 0.40 2.80
CA LEU A 137 -7.20 1.35 2.61
C LEU A 137 -6.97 2.20 3.86
N PHE A 138 -5.71 2.50 4.15
CA PHE A 138 -5.28 3.60 5.02
C PHE A 138 -4.44 4.59 4.22
N ILE A 139 -4.68 5.88 4.46
CA ILE A 139 -3.82 6.94 3.93
C ILE A 139 -2.88 7.39 5.04
N LYS A 140 -1.57 7.30 4.81
CA LYS A 140 -0.55 7.80 5.74
C LYS A 140 -0.22 9.25 5.40
N ILE A 141 -0.24 10.08 6.43
CA ILE A 141 0.05 11.52 6.35
C ILE A 141 1.21 11.82 7.31
N PRO A 142 2.22 12.63 6.92
CA PRO A 142 3.30 13.04 7.81
C PRO A 142 2.76 13.77 9.05
N ALA A 143 3.23 13.37 10.24
CA ALA A 143 2.81 13.95 11.52
C ALA A 143 3.51 15.29 11.80
N THR A 144 3.41 16.23 10.87
CA THR A 144 3.83 17.62 11.03
C THR A 144 2.69 18.46 11.60
N GLU A 145 2.98 19.69 12.04
CA GLU A 145 1.94 20.64 12.48
C GLU A 145 0.89 20.89 11.39
N ALA A 146 1.32 20.92 10.11
CA ALA A 146 0.42 21.07 8.97
C ALA A 146 -0.27 19.75 8.57
N GLY A 147 0.31 18.61 8.86
CA GLY A 147 -0.24 17.29 8.55
C GLY A 147 -1.32 16.84 9.54
N LEU A 148 -1.22 17.22 10.82
CA LEU A 148 -2.18 16.79 11.85
C LEU A 148 -3.64 17.21 11.58
N PRO A 149 -3.94 18.39 11.05
CA PRO A 149 -5.32 18.78 10.72
C PRO A 149 -5.81 18.25 9.35
N ALA A 150 -4.94 17.64 8.54
CA ALA A 150 -5.32 17.09 7.25
C ALA A 150 -5.98 15.72 7.38
#